data_ecb74bf150154dfe8c2127f1ffd724ae
#
_entry.id   ecb74bf150154dfe8c2127f1ffd724ae
#
_cell.length_a   1.000
_cell.length_b   1.000
_cell.length_c   1.000
_cell.angle_alpha   90.00
_cell.angle_beta   90.00
_cell.angle_gamma   90.00
#
_symmetry.space_group_name_H-M   'P 1'
#
loop_
_entity.id
_entity.type
_entity.pdbx_description
1 polymer ?
#
loop_
_entity_poly.entity_id
_entity_poly.type
_entity_poly.pdbx_seq_one_letter_code
_entity_poly.pdbx_strand_id
1 'polypeptide(L)'
;IREFESALNGAIKIATQKNIPPMSGNTLILTSLGLEMKFASMSKSTKSSKITSALEVSLLFSFMLESACEKVTWISFGDPKVHQEEDSDASILQKVRNNARNVNTVAPKTDGVFKNTFLDLIRSNKKYDRIILVHGGHIKDFGTFMELLGQYRNTVNSECIYADVNVIGSEVKFDPD
;
A
#
# COMPACT_ATOMS: atom_id res chain seq x y z
N ILE A 1 13.71 18.32 17.83
CA ILE A 1 13.14 17.69 16.61
C ILE A 1 13.39 16.18 16.64
N ARG A 2 14.63 15.68 16.86
CA ARG A 2 14.95 14.25 16.89
C ARG A 2 14.22 13.48 17.99
N GLU A 3 14.09 14.03 19.18
CA GLU A 3 13.37 13.41 20.30
C GLU A 3 11.88 13.23 19.98
N PHE A 4 11.26 14.24 19.36
CA PHE A 4 9.88 14.17 18.94
C PHE A 4 9.66 13.10 17.84
N GLU A 5 10.56 13.00 16.88
CA GLU A 5 10.52 11.97 15.85
C GLU A 5 10.68 10.57 16.44
N SER A 6 11.57 10.39 17.39
CA SER A 6 11.77 9.13 18.11
C SER A 6 10.51 8.73 18.87
N ALA A 7 9.91 9.67 19.61
CA ALA A 7 8.66 9.43 20.34
C ALA A 7 7.50 9.05 19.39
N LEU A 8 7.38 9.74 18.26
CA LEU A 8 6.34 9.47 17.28
C LEU A 8 6.55 8.10 16.60
N ASN A 9 7.78 7.73 16.25
CA ASN A 9 8.09 6.39 15.75
C ASN A 9 7.76 5.30 16.79
N GLY A 10 8.07 5.54 18.06
CA GLY A 10 7.69 4.65 19.15
C GLY A 10 6.17 4.48 19.25
N ALA A 11 5.42 5.57 19.16
CA ALA A 11 3.96 5.54 19.18
C ALA A 11 3.38 4.76 17.99
N ILE A 12 3.90 4.95 16.78
CA ILE A 12 3.48 4.21 15.57
C ILE A 12 3.76 2.71 15.76
N LYS A 13 4.94 2.35 16.25
CA LYS A 13 5.29 0.95 16.52
C LYS A 13 4.33 0.30 17.51
N ILE A 14 4.01 0.97 18.61
CA ILE A 14 3.04 0.49 19.60
C ILE A 14 1.64 0.37 18.97
N ALA A 15 1.20 1.37 18.22
CA ALA A 15 -0.09 1.36 17.54
C ALA A 15 -0.18 0.18 16.56
N THR A 16 0.87 -0.06 15.77
CA THR A 16 0.94 -1.20 14.85
C THR A 16 0.81 -2.52 15.62
N GLN A 17 1.64 -2.73 16.63
CA GLN A 17 1.64 -3.98 17.41
C GLN A 17 0.33 -4.27 18.12
N LYS A 18 -0.41 -3.22 18.54
CA LYS A 18 -1.68 -3.38 19.25
C LYS A 18 -2.90 -3.53 18.35
N ASN A 19 -2.86 -2.97 17.13
CA ASN A 19 -4.03 -2.90 16.27
C ASN A 19 -3.92 -3.78 15.01
N ILE A 20 -2.71 -4.20 14.63
CA ILE A 20 -2.49 -5.07 13.48
C ILE A 20 -1.92 -6.39 14.01
N PRO A 21 -2.67 -7.48 13.96
CA PRO A 21 -2.15 -8.78 14.39
C PRO A 21 -1.00 -9.23 13.48
N PRO A 22 -0.01 -9.97 14.01
CA PRO A 22 1.04 -10.56 13.20
C PRO A 22 0.45 -11.43 12.09
N MET A 23 0.92 -11.23 10.87
CA MET A 23 0.46 -11.94 9.69
C MET A 23 1.53 -12.92 9.22
N SER A 24 1.29 -14.22 9.42
CA SER A 24 2.16 -15.30 8.95
C SER A 24 2.04 -15.49 7.44
N GLY A 25 3.09 -16.08 6.83
CA GLY A 25 3.13 -16.39 5.41
C GLY A 25 3.53 -15.20 4.53
N ASN A 26 3.27 -15.33 3.23
CA ASN A 26 3.70 -14.37 2.20
C ASN A 26 2.58 -13.36 1.93
N THR A 27 2.87 -12.08 2.05
CA THR A 27 1.93 -10.99 1.77
C THR A 27 2.45 -10.13 0.62
N LEU A 28 1.57 -9.85 -0.35
CA LEU A 28 1.81 -8.83 -1.37
C LEU A 28 1.00 -7.59 -0.99
N ILE A 29 1.68 -6.45 -0.83
CA ILE A 29 1.03 -5.15 -0.60
C ILE A 29 1.18 -4.33 -1.87
N LEU A 30 0.06 -3.93 -2.45
CA LEU A 30 -0.02 -3.05 -3.62
C LEU A 30 -0.49 -1.67 -3.14
N THR A 31 0.31 -0.63 -3.33
CA THR A 31 -0.02 0.72 -2.85
C THR A 31 -0.11 1.70 -4.01
N SER A 32 -1.25 2.40 -4.11
CA SER A 32 -1.42 3.50 -5.06
C SER A 32 -0.58 4.71 -4.65
N LEU A 33 0.23 5.19 -5.57
CA LEU A 33 0.99 6.43 -5.46
C LEU A 33 0.57 7.45 -6.55
N GLY A 34 -0.66 7.34 -7.04
CA GLY A 34 -1.18 8.23 -8.06
C GLY A 34 -1.23 9.70 -7.61
N LEU A 35 -1.23 10.59 -8.60
CA LEU A 35 -1.26 12.04 -8.35
C LEU A 35 -2.51 12.46 -7.55
N GLU A 36 -3.64 11.79 -7.80
CA GLU A 36 -4.89 11.98 -7.07
C GLU A 36 -4.72 11.78 -5.55
N MET A 37 -3.86 10.85 -5.14
CA MET A 37 -3.56 10.58 -3.75
C MET A 37 -2.84 11.73 -3.04
N LYS A 38 -2.03 12.48 -3.79
CA LYS A 38 -1.26 13.61 -3.25
C LYS A 38 -2.16 14.82 -2.99
N PHE A 39 -3.19 15.01 -3.81
CA PHE A 39 -4.12 16.13 -3.69
C PHE A 39 -5.39 15.81 -2.91
N ALA A 40 -5.70 14.54 -2.71
CA ALA A 40 -6.81 14.16 -1.86
C ALA A 40 -6.50 14.49 -0.40
N SER A 41 -7.30 15.39 0.16
CA SER A 41 -7.19 15.78 1.56
C SER A 41 -8.05 14.86 2.43
N MET A 42 -7.43 14.24 3.42
CA MET A 42 -8.11 13.41 4.42
C MET A 42 -8.83 14.22 5.50
N SER A 43 -8.57 15.51 5.58
CA SER A 43 -9.11 16.36 6.65
C SER A 43 -9.89 17.54 6.11
N LYS A 44 -11.18 17.62 6.46
CA LYS A 44 -11.97 18.84 6.36
C LYS A 44 -11.73 19.79 7.53
N SER A 45 -10.52 19.79 8.07
CA SER A 45 -10.19 20.41 9.34
C SER A 45 -10.10 21.92 9.28
N THR A 46 -10.67 22.53 10.29
CA THR A 46 -10.48 23.88 10.81
C THR A 46 -9.03 24.37 10.83
N LYS A 47 -8.87 25.54 10.31
CA LYS A 47 -7.84 26.62 10.34
C LYS A 47 -6.39 26.39 10.80
N SER A 48 -5.91 25.27 11.31
CA SER A 48 -4.52 25.16 11.80
C SER A 48 -3.78 23.84 11.63
N SER A 49 -4.37 22.80 11.03
CA SER A 49 -3.66 21.52 10.84
C SER A 49 -3.09 21.39 9.44
N LYS A 50 -1.85 20.97 9.34
CA LYS A 50 -1.28 20.46 8.08
C LYS A 50 -2.21 19.40 7.54
N ILE A 51 -2.73 19.63 6.34
CA ILE A 51 -3.57 18.68 5.64
C ILE A 51 -2.72 17.44 5.34
N THR A 52 -3.06 16.32 5.93
CA THR A 52 -2.42 15.05 5.62
C THR A 52 -3.01 14.55 4.31
N SER A 53 -2.17 14.23 3.35
CA SER A 53 -2.60 13.70 2.06
C SER A 53 -2.99 12.22 2.17
N ALA A 54 -3.89 11.78 1.31
CA ALA A 54 -4.21 10.36 1.20
C ALA A 54 -2.97 9.51 0.89
N LEU A 55 -2.01 10.08 0.14
CA LEU A 55 -0.71 9.46 -0.13
C LEU A 55 0.06 9.13 1.16
N GLU A 56 0.21 10.10 2.06
CA GLU A 56 0.94 9.88 3.32
C GLU A 56 0.23 8.85 4.20
N VAL A 57 -1.09 8.87 4.23
CA VAL A 57 -1.90 7.88 4.98
C VAL A 57 -1.74 6.48 4.38
N SER A 58 -1.81 6.34 3.05
CA SER A 58 -1.62 5.05 2.37
C SER A 58 -0.23 4.48 2.61
N LEU A 59 0.80 5.31 2.50
CA LEU A 59 2.17 4.90 2.78
C LEU A 59 2.36 4.49 4.24
N LEU A 60 1.83 5.29 5.19
CA LEU A 60 1.90 4.97 6.61
C LEU A 60 1.23 3.62 6.89
N PHE A 61 0.01 3.42 6.38
CA PHE A 61 -0.72 2.18 6.58
C PHE A 61 -0.01 0.99 5.93
N SER A 62 0.50 1.13 4.71
CA SER A 62 1.25 0.09 4.01
C SER A 62 2.50 -0.33 4.77
N PHE A 63 3.28 0.61 5.34
CA PHE A 63 4.46 0.29 6.11
C PHE A 63 4.15 -0.25 7.52
N MET A 64 3.01 0.12 8.10
CA MET A 64 2.51 -0.53 9.31
C MET A 64 2.15 -1.99 9.03
N LEU A 65 1.44 -2.28 7.93
CA LEU A 65 1.14 -3.64 7.49
C LEU A 65 2.43 -4.44 7.21
N GLU A 66 3.37 -3.85 6.47
CA GLU A 66 4.67 -4.47 6.19
C GLU A 66 5.35 -4.93 7.48
N SER A 67 5.38 -4.08 8.51
CA SER A 67 6.01 -4.40 9.78
C SER A 67 5.31 -5.50 10.60
N ALA A 68 4.06 -5.83 10.25
CA ALA A 68 3.29 -6.91 10.87
C ALA A 68 3.35 -8.23 10.09
N CYS A 69 3.87 -8.22 8.86
CA CYS A 69 3.98 -9.39 8.01
C CYS A 69 5.26 -10.18 8.29
N GLU A 70 5.17 -11.51 8.25
CA GLU A 70 6.34 -12.39 8.32
C GLU A 70 7.21 -12.26 7.07
N LYS A 71 6.58 -12.32 5.89
CA LYS A 71 7.23 -12.12 4.59
C LYS A 71 6.38 -11.19 3.75
N VAL A 72 6.99 -10.15 3.22
CA VAL A 72 6.27 -9.13 2.47
C VAL A 72 6.97 -8.82 1.16
N THR A 73 6.16 -8.57 0.14
CA THR A 73 6.58 -7.88 -1.07
C THR A 73 5.69 -6.64 -1.18
N TRP A 74 6.30 -5.47 -1.21
CA TRP A 74 5.57 -4.24 -1.42
C TRP A 74 5.80 -3.74 -2.84
N ILE A 75 4.74 -3.40 -3.56
CA ILE A 75 4.80 -2.85 -4.91
C ILE A 75 3.97 -1.58 -4.93
N SER A 76 4.57 -0.50 -5.37
CA SER A 76 3.86 0.74 -5.65
C SER A 76 3.38 0.78 -7.10
N PHE A 77 2.21 1.36 -7.32
CA PHE A 77 1.72 1.64 -8.65
C PHE A 77 1.27 3.09 -8.77
N GLY A 78 1.34 3.62 -9.98
CA GLY A 78 0.98 5.02 -10.23
C GLY A 78 2.18 5.96 -10.40
N ASP A 79 3.37 5.61 -9.93
CA ASP A 79 4.62 6.31 -10.24
C ASP A 79 5.74 5.31 -10.56
N PRO A 80 6.26 5.28 -11.78
CA PRO A 80 7.29 4.31 -12.19
C PRO A 80 8.66 4.58 -11.56
N LYS A 81 8.85 5.69 -10.86
CA LYS A 81 10.14 6.08 -10.28
C LYS A 81 10.33 5.69 -8.81
N VAL A 82 9.27 5.24 -8.15
CA VAL A 82 9.39 4.76 -6.78
C VAL A 82 9.85 3.30 -6.82
N HIS A 83 11.13 3.10 -7.14
CA HIS A 83 11.80 1.82 -6.97
C HIS A 83 12.41 1.79 -5.57
N GLN A 84 12.11 0.73 -4.88
CA GLN A 84 12.61 0.46 -3.55
C GLN A 84 14.08 0.04 -3.58
N GLU A 85 14.98 0.95 -3.25
CA GLU A 85 16.11 0.60 -2.42
C GLU A 85 15.80 1.19 -1.03
N GLU A 86 15.02 0.48 -0.25
CA GLU A 86 14.76 0.90 1.11
C GLU A 86 15.88 0.39 2.00
N ASP A 87 16.47 1.34 2.73
CA ASP A 87 17.25 1.04 3.90
C ASP A 87 16.37 0.22 4.87
N SER A 88 16.69 -1.06 5.03
CA SER A 88 15.93 -2.00 5.86
C SER A 88 15.77 -1.50 7.30
N ASP A 89 16.65 -0.61 7.74
CA ASP A 89 16.71 -0.06 9.09
C ASP A 89 15.94 1.26 9.24
N ALA A 90 15.38 1.80 8.14
CA ALA A 90 14.62 3.03 8.18
C ALA A 90 13.34 2.88 9.00
N SER A 91 13.05 3.88 9.83
CA SER A 91 11.79 3.92 10.57
C SER A 91 10.57 4.11 9.63
N ILE A 92 9.38 3.68 10.07
CA ILE A 92 8.14 3.82 9.28
C ILE A 92 7.96 5.28 8.81
N LEU A 93 8.16 6.27 9.68
CA LEU A 93 8.05 7.67 9.28
C LEU A 93 9.08 8.09 8.25
N GLN A 94 10.28 7.53 8.32
CA GLN A 94 11.35 7.82 7.36
C GLN A 94 11.01 7.24 5.98
N LYS A 95 10.51 6.00 5.95
CA LYS A 95 9.98 5.36 4.74
C LYS A 95 8.84 6.18 4.12
N VAL A 96 7.86 6.60 4.92
CA VAL A 96 6.76 7.46 4.46
C VAL A 96 7.28 8.76 3.84
N ARG A 97 8.17 9.47 4.53
CA ARG A 97 8.71 10.75 4.04
C ARG A 97 9.52 10.60 2.76
N ASN A 98 10.35 9.58 2.68
CA ASN A 98 11.18 9.32 1.51
C ASN A 98 10.31 9.02 0.30
N ASN A 99 9.34 8.13 0.45
CA ASN A 99 8.44 7.75 -0.63
C ASN A 99 7.52 8.92 -1.03
N ALA A 100 6.92 9.64 -0.08
CA ALA A 100 6.05 10.78 -0.38
C ALA A 100 6.77 11.93 -1.11
N ARG A 101 8.06 12.13 -0.85
CA ARG A 101 8.87 13.15 -1.55
C ARG A 101 9.22 12.73 -2.97
N ASN A 102 9.44 11.44 -3.19
CA ASN A 102 9.87 10.90 -4.47
C ASN A 102 8.72 10.72 -5.47
N VAL A 103 7.47 10.76 -5.01
CA VAL A 103 6.30 10.71 -5.90
C VAL A 103 6.30 11.91 -6.84
N ASN A 104 6.44 11.64 -8.11
CA ASN A 104 6.53 12.66 -9.15
C ASN A 104 5.15 13.27 -9.44
N THR A 105 5.12 14.57 -9.73
CA THR A 105 3.89 15.31 -10.06
C THR A 105 3.41 15.08 -11.50
N VAL A 106 4.14 14.32 -12.29
CA VAL A 106 3.74 13.97 -13.66
C VAL A 106 2.75 12.82 -13.61
N ALA A 107 1.60 13.00 -14.24
CA ALA A 107 0.54 11.99 -14.27
C ALA A 107 1.11 10.62 -14.67
N PRO A 108 0.97 9.60 -13.82
CA PRO A 108 1.55 8.31 -14.09
C PRO A 108 0.77 7.62 -15.21
N LYS A 109 1.48 6.94 -16.08
CA LYS A 109 0.87 5.95 -16.95
C LYS A 109 0.63 4.70 -16.11
N THR A 110 -0.54 4.60 -15.52
CA THR A 110 -0.96 3.43 -14.74
C THR A 110 -1.33 2.23 -15.61
N ASP A 111 -1.45 2.47 -16.93
CA ASP A 111 -1.85 1.48 -17.88
C ASP A 111 -0.84 0.32 -17.90
N GLY A 112 -1.30 -0.83 -17.44
CA GLY A 112 -0.55 -2.09 -17.53
C GLY A 112 0.26 -2.48 -16.29
N VAL A 113 0.41 -1.65 -15.25
CA VAL A 113 1.19 -2.06 -14.04
C VAL A 113 0.59 -3.29 -13.39
N PHE A 114 -0.72 -3.32 -13.16
CA PHE A 114 -1.40 -4.50 -12.61
C PHE A 114 -1.24 -5.70 -13.53
N LYS A 115 -1.48 -5.50 -14.84
CA LYS A 115 -1.36 -6.57 -15.82
C LYS A 115 0.03 -7.19 -15.81
N ASN A 116 1.07 -6.39 -15.85
CA ASN A 116 2.44 -6.88 -15.84
C ASN A 116 2.77 -7.59 -14.52
N THR A 117 2.40 -6.99 -13.37
CA THR A 117 2.62 -7.59 -12.06
C THR A 117 1.95 -8.96 -11.98
N PHE A 118 0.65 -9.08 -12.29
CA PHE A 118 -0.04 -10.36 -12.19
C PHE A 118 0.43 -11.38 -13.23
N LEU A 119 0.74 -10.97 -14.45
CA LEU A 119 1.33 -11.87 -15.43
C LEU A 119 2.69 -12.42 -14.97
N ASP A 120 3.51 -11.60 -14.35
CA ASP A 120 4.79 -12.04 -13.80
C ASP A 120 4.60 -12.99 -12.60
N LEU A 121 3.63 -12.73 -11.73
CA LEU A 121 3.27 -13.62 -10.63
C LEU A 121 2.78 -14.98 -11.14
N ILE A 122 1.91 -14.99 -12.15
CA ILE A 122 1.39 -16.22 -12.76
C ILE A 122 2.53 -17.00 -13.45
N ARG A 123 3.35 -16.33 -14.24
CA ARG A 123 4.48 -16.96 -14.95
C ARG A 123 5.53 -17.54 -14.00
N SER A 124 5.84 -16.82 -12.94
CA SER A 124 6.82 -17.26 -11.93
C SER A 124 6.23 -18.25 -10.92
N ASN A 125 4.93 -18.52 -10.98
CA ASN A 125 4.19 -19.34 -10.00
C ASN A 125 4.45 -18.89 -8.55
N LYS A 126 4.59 -17.56 -8.34
CA LYS A 126 4.90 -17.00 -7.02
C LYS A 126 3.65 -16.95 -6.17
N LYS A 127 3.64 -17.73 -5.09
CA LYS A 127 2.49 -17.84 -4.19
C LYS A 127 2.51 -16.77 -3.11
N TYR A 128 1.39 -16.09 -2.95
CA TYR A 128 1.09 -15.22 -1.83
C TYR A 128 -0.14 -15.74 -1.10
N ASP A 129 -0.10 -15.75 0.22
CA ASP A 129 -1.23 -16.13 1.07
C ASP A 129 -2.25 -15.01 1.12
N ARG A 130 -1.80 -13.77 0.92
CA ARG A 130 -2.68 -12.60 0.82
C ARG A 130 -2.14 -11.53 -0.11
N ILE A 131 -3.08 -10.81 -0.73
CA ILE A 131 -2.84 -9.62 -1.55
C ILE A 131 -3.66 -8.48 -0.94
N ILE A 132 -2.99 -7.41 -0.53
CA ILE A 132 -3.61 -6.23 0.06
C ILE A 132 -3.43 -5.06 -0.90
N LEU A 133 -4.54 -4.48 -1.35
CA LEU A 133 -4.55 -3.30 -2.18
C LEU A 133 -4.85 -2.07 -1.33
N VAL A 134 -3.92 -1.10 -1.29
CA VAL A 134 -4.09 0.15 -0.55
C VAL A 134 -4.19 1.31 -1.53
N HIS A 135 -5.31 2.00 -1.52
CA HIS A 135 -5.59 3.08 -2.48
C HIS A 135 -6.48 4.18 -1.91
N GLY A 136 -6.63 5.28 -2.63
CA GLY A 136 -7.47 6.41 -2.25
C GLY A 136 -8.51 6.75 -3.29
N GLY A 137 -9.58 6.00 -3.35
CA GLY A 137 -10.68 6.28 -4.26
C GLY A 137 -10.65 5.45 -5.55
N HIS A 138 -11.01 6.05 -6.67
CA HIS A 138 -11.18 5.33 -7.92
C HIS A 138 -9.85 4.84 -8.50
N ILE A 139 -9.72 3.54 -8.70
CA ILE A 139 -8.61 2.94 -9.45
C ILE A 139 -9.06 2.78 -10.89
N LYS A 140 -8.33 3.40 -11.80
CA LYS A 140 -8.51 3.17 -13.22
C LYS A 140 -8.25 1.69 -13.51
N ASP A 141 -9.14 1.07 -14.27
CA ASP A 141 -9.05 -0.35 -14.66
C ASP A 141 -9.17 -1.35 -13.49
N PHE A 142 -9.92 -1.00 -12.42
CA PHE A 142 -10.19 -1.92 -11.31
C PHE A 142 -10.82 -3.24 -11.78
N GLY A 143 -11.69 -3.22 -12.79
CA GLY A 143 -12.24 -4.44 -13.42
C GLY A 143 -11.15 -5.37 -13.93
N THR A 144 -10.16 -4.82 -14.65
CA THR A 144 -9.00 -5.59 -15.12
C THR A 144 -8.18 -6.16 -13.96
N PHE A 145 -8.03 -5.40 -12.88
CA PHE A 145 -7.36 -5.89 -11.66
C PHE A 145 -8.09 -7.12 -11.10
N MET A 146 -9.41 -7.06 -10.96
CA MET A 146 -10.21 -8.18 -10.41
C MET A 146 -10.18 -9.41 -11.32
N GLU A 147 -10.20 -9.23 -12.65
CA GLU A 147 -10.02 -10.33 -13.59
C GLU A 147 -8.66 -11.02 -13.44
N LEU A 148 -7.59 -10.23 -13.31
CA LEU A 148 -6.22 -10.75 -13.14
C LEU A 148 -6.05 -11.44 -11.77
N LEU A 149 -6.66 -10.91 -10.72
CA LEU A 149 -6.70 -11.55 -9.41
C LEU A 149 -7.42 -12.90 -9.49
N GLY A 150 -8.56 -12.96 -10.17
CA GLY A 150 -9.29 -14.21 -10.44
C GLY A 150 -8.43 -15.22 -11.21
N GLN A 151 -7.73 -14.80 -12.25
CA GLN A 151 -6.80 -15.66 -12.98
C GLN A 151 -5.67 -16.16 -12.07
N TYR A 152 -5.07 -15.29 -11.26
CA TYR A 152 -4.03 -15.67 -10.31
C TYR A 152 -4.53 -16.71 -9.30
N ARG A 153 -5.70 -16.49 -8.71
CA ARG A 153 -6.31 -17.44 -7.77
C ARG A 153 -6.57 -18.80 -8.44
N ASN A 154 -7.09 -18.79 -9.64
CA ASN A 154 -7.39 -20.04 -10.36
C ASN A 154 -6.15 -20.83 -10.80
N THR A 155 -5.01 -20.14 -11.03
CA THR A 155 -3.83 -20.78 -11.61
C THR A 155 -2.69 -21.01 -10.63
N VAL A 156 -2.55 -20.15 -9.59
CA VAL A 156 -1.40 -20.15 -8.69
C VAL A 156 -1.77 -20.49 -7.25
N ASN A 157 -2.77 -19.80 -6.68
CA ASN A 157 -3.17 -20.01 -5.29
C ASN A 157 -4.64 -19.69 -5.06
N SER A 158 -5.49 -20.71 -5.03
CA SER A 158 -6.94 -20.59 -4.79
C SER A 158 -7.28 -20.07 -3.39
N GLU A 159 -6.39 -20.31 -2.42
CA GLU A 159 -6.56 -19.89 -1.02
C GLU A 159 -6.09 -18.45 -0.76
N CYS A 160 -5.64 -17.72 -1.81
CA CYS A 160 -5.14 -16.37 -1.66
C CYS A 160 -6.25 -15.43 -1.19
N ILE A 161 -6.06 -14.82 -0.04
CA ILE A 161 -6.98 -13.82 0.53
C ILE A 161 -6.73 -12.46 -0.16
N TYR A 162 -7.79 -11.78 -0.54
CA TYR A 162 -7.73 -10.41 -1.04
C TYR A 162 -8.36 -9.44 -0.04
N ALA A 163 -7.69 -8.31 0.19
CA ALA A 163 -8.21 -7.19 0.98
C ALA A 163 -8.06 -5.89 0.20
N ASP A 164 -9.13 -5.12 0.14
CA ASP A 164 -9.19 -3.80 -0.48
C ASP A 164 -9.29 -2.72 0.60
N VAL A 165 -8.33 -1.80 0.64
CA VAL A 165 -8.24 -0.73 1.63
C VAL A 165 -8.29 0.62 0.94
N ASN A 166 -9.47 1.22 0.93
CA ASN A 166 -9.67 2.57 0.44
C ASN A 166 -9.46 3.58 1.59
N VAL A 167 -8.36 4.33 1.55
CA VAL A 167 -8.00 5.28 2.64
C VAL A 167 -8.82 6.57 2.61
N ILE A 168 -9.52 6.89 1.54
CA ILE A 168 -10.38 8.07 1.43
C ILE A 168 -11.83 7.72 1.84
N GLY A 169 -12.27 6.52 1.53
CA GLY A 169 -13.56 5.98 1.95
C GLY A 169 -13.44 5.16 3.24
N SER A 170 -14.53 5.02 3.96
CA SER A 170 -14.57 4.25 5.21
C SER A 170 -14.73 2.74 5.01
N GLU A 171 -14.77 2.26 3.77
CA GLU A 171 -15.07 0.85 3.49
C GLU A 171 -13.79 0.06 3.20
N VAL A 172 -13.54 -0.96 4.01
CA VAL A 172 -12.62 -2.05 3.68
C VAL A 172 -13.48 -3.16 3.09
N LYS A 173 -13.18 -3.53 1.86
CA LYS A 173 -13.85 -4.67 1.20
C LYS A 173 -12.96 -5.90 1.34
N PHE A 174 -13.52 -6.93 1.92
CA PHE A 174 -12.92 -8.25 1.94
C PHE A 174 -13.69 -9.11 0.94
N ASP A 175 -12.97 -9.77 0.06
CA ASP A 175 -13.54 -10.83 -0.78
C ASP A 175 -13.50 -12.12 0.07
N PRO A 176 -14.66 -12.61 0.52
CA PRO A 176 -14.68 -13.73 1.45
C PRO A 176 -14.39 -15.09 0.80
N ASP A 177 -14.40 -15.18 -0.56
CA ASP A 177 -14.22 -16.46 -1.27
C ASP A 177 -13.46 -16.31 -2.60
#